data_5ab6d2082c48656720dbf2dab02d6735
#
_entry.id   5ab6d2082c48656720dbf2dab02d6735
#
_cell.length_a   1.000
_cell.length_b   1.000
_cell.length_c   1.000
_cell.angle_alpha   90.00
_cell.angle_beta   90.00
_cell.angle_gamma   90.00
#
_symmetry.space_group_name_H-M   'P 1'
#
loop_
_entity.id
_entity.type
_entity.pdbx_description
1 polymer ?
#
loop_
_entity_poly.entity_id
_entity_poly.type
_entity_poly.pdbx_seq_one_letter_code
_entity_poly.pdbx_strand_id
1 'polypeptide(L)'
;LTPGLNGDGTMAERGIPASIVSKYLDDRGVIVEKTGPYNLLFLFSFGIDNTKAMGLLRELCNFRRDYDRNLEIKEAIPSLYKKDPSFYDGMRLQELAQGIHKLIVEHDLPNMMFHAFETLPKMVMPPFEAFQRELNGEVEEVRIQDMQDKVNANMILPYPPGVPLVMPGEMLTADNRAVLD
;
A
#
# COMPACT_ATOMS: atom_id res chain seq x y z
N LEU A 1 6.50 13.27 -12.67
CA LEU A 1 6.50 12.77 -11.30
C LEU A 1 7.92 12.33 -10.93
N THR A 2 8.34 12.58 -9.69
CA THR A 2 9.60 12.06 -9.16
C THR A 2 9.29 10.70 -8.56
N PRO A 3 9.85 9.59 -9.08
CA PRO A 3 9.40 8.27 -8.68
C PRO A 3 9.83 7.85 -7.25
N GLY A 4 10.76 8.56 -6.63
CA GLY A 4 11.31 8.20 -5.32
C GLY A 4 12.47 7.20 -5.37
N LEU A 5 12.83 6.74 -6.57
CA LEU A 5 13.99 5.89 -6.83
C LEU A 5 14.91 6.58 -7.87
N ASN A 6 16.20 6.46 -7.66
CA ASN A 6 17.23 6.83 -8.61
C ASN A 6 17.34 5.78 -9.73
N GLY A 7 18.05 6.10 -10.82
CA GLY A 7 18.24 5.18 -11.94
C GLY A 7 19.06 3.93 -11.61
N ASP A 8 19.79 3.93 -10.50
CA ASP A 8 20.53 2.78 -9.96
C ASP A 8 19.73 1.93 -8.96
N GLY A 9 18.46 2.28 -8.73
CA GLY A 9 17.58 1.59 -7.79
C GLY A 9 17.67 2.07 -6.33
N THR A 10 18.57 3.00 -6.02
CA THR A 10 18.65 3.57 -4.66
C THR A 10 17.50 4.55 -4.43
N MET A 11 17.19 4.80 -3.15
CA MET A 11 16.15 5.77 -2.79
C MET A 11 16.59 7.19 -3.15
N ALA A 12 15.71 7.93 -3.81
CA ALA A 12 15.95 9.34 -4.11
C ALA A 12 15.78 10.21 -2.85
N GLU A 13 16.37 11.39 -2.84
CA GLU A 13 16.18 12.38 -1.75
C GLU A 13 14.71 12.81 -1.60
N ARG A 14 14.00 12.85 -2.72
CA ARG A 14 12.58 13.23 -2.77
C ARG A 14 11.80 12.23 -3.61
N GLY A 15 10.57 11.98 -3.18
CA GLY A 15 9.66 11.10 -3.91
C GLY A 15 8.22 11.57 -3.81
N ILE A 16 7.41 11.10 -4.74
CA ILE A 16 5.95 11.26 -4.67
C ILE A 16 5.37 9.87 -4.50
N PRO A 17 5.02 9.47 -3.26
CA PRO A 17 4.39 8.18 -3.00
C PRO A 17 3.14 8.00 -3.84
N ALA A 18 3.02 6.82 -4.46
CA ALA A 18 1.92 6.53 -5.37
C ALA A 18 0.55 6.56 -4.69
N SER A 19 0.50 6.34 -3.37
CA SER A 19 -0.73 6.43 -2.56
C SER A 19 -1.38 7.82 -2.63
N ILE A 20 -0.59 8.90 -2.67
CA ILE A 20 -1.11 10.27 -2.81
C ILE A 20 -1.74 10.46 -4.18
N VAL A 21 -1.07 9.99 -5.25
CA VAL A 21 -1.58 10.08 -6.62
C VAL A 21 -2.85 9.25 -6.76
N SER A 22 -2.85 8.03 -6.22
CA SER A 22 -4.02 7.15 -6.20
C SER A 22 -5.21 7.83 -5.52
N LYS A 23 -5.01 8.44 -4.35
CA LYS A 23 -6.08 9.10 -3.61
C LYS A 23 -6.59 10.37 -4.30
N TYR A 24 -5.67 11.13 -4.93
CA TYR A 24 -6.04 12.27 -5.78
C TYR A 24 -6.91 11.87 -6.97
N LEU A 25 -6.57 10.75 -7.62
CA LEU A 25 -7.32 10.20 -8.76
C LEU A 25 -8.68 9.64 -8.34
N ASP A 26 -8.76 8.97 -7.19
CA ASP A 26 -10.00 8.43 -6.61
C ASP A 26 -11.05 9.54 -6.40
N ASP A 27 -10.65 10.70 -5.85
CA ASP A 27 -11.52 11.88 -5.68
C ASP A 27 -12.07 12.44 -7.01
N ARG A 28 -11.48 12.03 -8.14
CA ARG A 28 -11.85 12.43 -9.50
C ARG A 28 -12.47 11.30 -10.32
N GLY A 29 -12.84 10.21 -9.64
CA GLY A 29 -13.52 9.06 -10.25
C GLY A 29 -12.63 8.18 -11.13
N VAL A 30 -11.31 8.27 -10.97
CA VAL A 30 -10.35 7.38 -11.63
C VAL A 30 -9.83 6.34 -10.63
N ILE A 31 -10.22 5.09 -10.84
CA ILE A 31 -9.86 3.97 -9.98
C ILE A 31 -8.52 3.40 -10.41
N VAL A 32 -7.59 3.30 -9.46
CA VAL A 32 -6.29 2.64 -9.64
C VAL A 32 -6.42 1.18 -9.24
N GLU A 33 -5.97 0.26 -10.08
CA GLU A 33 -6.03 -1.19 -9.82
C GLU A 33 -5.09 -1.61 -8.69
N LYS A 34 -3.83 -1.19 -8.76
CA LYS A 34 -2.82 -1.45 -7.71
C LYS A 34 -1.98 -0.21 -7.46
N THR A 35 -1.65 0.00 -6.19
CA THR A 35 -0.83 1.10 -5.73
C THR A 35 0.37 0.54 -4.97
N GLY A 36 1.55 0.60 -5.55
CA GLY A 36 2.81 0.30 -4.85
C GLY A 36 3.40 1.55 -4.20
N PRO A 37 4.61 1.48 -3.64
CA PRO A 37 5.24 2.66 -3.03
C PRO A 37 5.39 3.84 -3.99
N TYR A 38 5.84 3.59 -5.25
CA TYR A 38 6.08 4.63 -6.27
C TYR A 38 5.52 4.29 -7.65
N ASN A 39 4.67 3.28 -7.75
CA ASN A 39 4.07 2.84 -9.01
C ASN A 39 2.56 2.68 -8.88
N LEU A 40 1.88 2.89 -9.99
CA LEU A 40 0.44 2.68 -10.15
C LEU A 40 0.20 1.72 -11.30
N LEU A 41 -0.71 0.80 -11.12
CA LEU A 41 -1.21 -0.08 -12.17
C LEU A 41 -2.63 0.35 -12.53
N PHE A 42 -2.88 0.53 -13.83
CA PHE A 42 -4.21 0.78 -14.36
C PHE A 42 -4.63 -0.40 -15.25
N LEU A 43 -5.85 -0.88 -15.06
CA LEU A 43 -6.43 -1.93 -15.89
C LEU A 43 -7.23 -1.30 -17.03
N PHE A 44 -6.77 -1.53 -18.27
CA PHE A 44 -7.50 -1.15 -19.47
C PHE A 44 -8.22 -2.37 -20.04
N SER A 45 -9.52 -2.42 -19.87
CA SER A 45 -10.38 -3.46 -20.45
C SER A 45 -11.04 -2.94 -21.74
N PHE A 46 -11.73 -3.83 -22.46
CA PHE A 46 -12.48 -3.49 -23.68
C PHE A 46 -13.59 -2.45 -23.46
N GLY A 47 -13.99 -2.16 -22.24
CA GLY A 47 -14.92 -1.07 -21.88
C GLY A 47 -14.27 0.31 -21.74
N ILE A 48 -12.95 0.43 -21.94
CA ILE A 48 -12.22 1.71 -21.87
C ILE A 48 -12.07 2.28 -23.28
N ASP A 49 -12.77 3.37 -23.54
CA ASP A 49 -12.67 4.16 -24.78
C ASP A 49 -11.59 5.27 -24.68
N ASN A 50 -11.35 5.94 -25.79
CA ASN A 50 -10.39 7.07 -25.85
C ASN A 50 -10.76 8.19 -24.87
N THR A 51 -12.04 8.44 -24.61
CA THR A 51 -12.49 9.50 -23.70
C THR A 51 -12.06 9.22 -22.28
N LYS A 52 -12.19 7.97 -21.83
CA LYS A 52 -11.74 7.54 -20.49
C LYS A 52 -10.21 7.55 -20.38
N ALA A 53 -9.50 7.08 -21.41
CA ALA A 53 -8.04 7.11 -21.45
C ALA A 53 -7.50 8.56 -21.40
N MET A 54 -8.10 9.46 -22.18
CA MET A 54 -7.75 10.89 -22.16
C MET A 54 -8.15 11.56 -20.83
N GLY A 55 -9.22 11.08 -20.19
CA GLY A 55 -9.62 11.48 -18.85
C GLY A 55 -8.53 11.18 -17.82
N LEU A 56 -8.00 9.95 -17.82
CA LEU A 56 -6.87 9.58 -16.94
C LEU A 56 -5.65 10.48 -17.18
N LEU A 57 -5.26 10.68 -18.45
CA LEU A 57 -4.11 11.54 -18.78
C LEU A 57 -4.33 12.97 -18.27
N ARG A 58 -5.51 13.53 -18.46
CA ARG A 58 -5.87 14.86 -17.97
C ARG A 58 -5.72 14.95 -16.45
N GLU A 59 -6.22 13.96 -15.69
CA GLU A 59 -6.14 14.00 -14.23
C GLU A 59 -4.70 13.80 -13.71
N LEU A 60 -3.89 13.03 -14.41
CA LEU A 60 -2.45 12.95 -14.11
C LEU A 60 -1.72 14.30 -14.37
N CYS A 61 -2.06 15.00 -15.47
CA CYS A 61 -1.55 16.35 -15.73
C CYS A 61 -2.05 17.37 -14.69
N ASN A 62 -3.30 17.25 -14.26
CA ASN A 62 -3.87 18.08 -13.20
C ASN A 62 -3.14 17.84 -11.88
N PHE A 63 -2.91 16.57 -11.49
CA PHE A 63 -2.12 16.24 -10.31
C PHE A 63 -0.74 16.90 -10.35
N ARG A 64 -0.04 16.78 -11.49
CA ARG A 64 1.29 17.39 -11.65
C ARG A 64 1.24 18.90 -11.42
N ARG A 65 0.30 19.58 -12.06
CA ARG A 65 0.12 21.04 -11.90
C ARG A 65 -0.19 21.42 -10.44
N ASP A 66 -1.10 20.70 -9.80
CA ASP A 66 -1.55 21.00 -8.45
C ASP A 66 -0.45 20.67 -7.41
N TYR A 67 0.36 19.65 -7.68
CA TYR A 67 1.56 19.32 -6.91
C TYR A 67 2.64 20.41 -7.04
N ASP A 68 2.92 20.87 -8.27
CA ASP A 68 3.90 21.93 -8.53
C ASP A 68 3.47 23.27 -7.89
N ARG A 69 2.17 23.55 -7.83
CA ARG A 69 1.58 24.68 -7.11
C ARG A 69 1.53 24.48 -5.60
N ASN A 70 1.79 23.28 -5.14
CA ASN A 70 1.77 22.88 -3.75
C ASN A 70 0.45 23.20 -3.04
N LEU A 71 -0.68 22.78 -3.62
CA LEU A 71 -2.02 23.02 -3.08
C LEU A 71 -2.18 22.41 -1.68
N GLU A 72 -3.09 22.98 -0.89
CA GLU A 72 -3.49 22.39 0.38
C GLU A 72 -4.27 21.09 0.17
N ILE A 73 -4.16 20.15 1.12
CA ILE A 73 -4.83 18.84 1.06
C ILE A 73 -6.34 18.99 0.95
N LYS A 74 -6.93 19.98 1.64
CA LYS A 74 -8.37 20.25 1.58
C LYS A 74 -8.87 20.58 0.16
N GLU A 75 -8.01 21.17 -0.68
CA GLU A 75 -8.33 21.52 -2.07
C GLU A 75 -7.97 20.37 -3.02
N ALA A 76 -6.79 19.77 -2.81
CA ALA A 76 -6.26 18.76 -3.71
C ALA A 76 -6.91 17.38 -3.52
N ILE A 77 -7.15 16.97 -2.27
CA ILE A 77 -7.71 15.65 -1.90
C ILE A 77 -8.77 15.83 -0.79
N PRO A 78 -9.95 16.37 -1.12
CA PRO A 78 -10.99 16.68 -0.14
C PRO A 78 -11.45 15.46 0.67
N SER A 79 -11.46 14.26 0.09
CA SER A 79 -11.85 13.03 0.79
C SER A 79 -10.88 12.67 1.91
N LEU A 80 -9.59 12.94 1.72
CA LEU A 80 -8.56 12.71 2.73
C LEU A 80 -8.70 13.73 3.87
N TYR A 81 -8.86 15.01 3.53
CA TYR A 81 -9.11 16.07 4.51
C TYR A 81 -10.31 15.77 5.40
N LYS A 82 -11.42 15.28 4.82
CA LYS A 82 -12.65 14.95 5.57
C LYS A 82 -12.48 13.82 6.59
N LYS A 83 -11.49 12.95 6.43
CA LYS A 83 -11.23 11.84 7.38
C LYS A 83 -10.63 12.34 8.69
N ASP A 84 -9.73 13.30 8.63
CA ASP A 84 -9.10 13.93 9.79
C ASP A 84 -8.78 15.40 9.49
N PRO A 85 -9.77 16.31 9.60
CA PRO A 85 -9.55 17.72 9.36
C PRO A 85 -8.51 18.34 10.28
N SER A 86 -8.38 17.83 11.51
CA SER A 86 -7.43 18.40 12.48
C SER A 86 -5.99 18.10 12.11
N PHE A 87 -5.74 16.93 11.52
CA PHE A 87 -4.40 16.53 11.07
C PHE A 87 -3.99 17.22 9.76
N TYR A 88 -4.95 17.36 8.82
CA TYR A 88 -4.65 17.88 7.47
C TYR A 88 -4.84 19.39 7.32
N ASP A 89 -5.29 20.12 8.34
CA ASP A 89 -5.52 21.57 8.21
C ASP A 89 -4.22 22.34 7.95
N GLY A 90 -4.20 23.10 6.87
CA GLY A 90 -3.01 23.82 6.40
C GLY A 90 -1.93 22.95 5.76
N MET A 91 -2.02 21.61 5.84
CA MET A 91 -1.05 20.72 5.23
C MET A 91 -1.11 20.78 3.70
N ARG A 92 0.06 20.74 3.04
CA ARG A 92 0.20 20.86 1.59
C ARG A 92 0.64 19.55 0.95
N LEU A 93 0.38 19.40 -0.35
CA LEU A 93 0.69 18.17 -1.11
C LEU A 93 2.16 17.76 -1.02
N GLN A 94 3.10 18.70 -1.14
CA GLN A 94 4.52 18.37 -1.07
C GLN A 94 4.97 17.99 0.33
N GLU A 95 4.37 18.58 1.35
CA GLU A 95 4.63 18.24 2.75
C GLU A 95 4.16 16.82 3.06
N LEU A 96 2.94 16.47 2.67
CA LEU A 96 2.42 15.11 2.81
C LEU A 96 3.28 14.10 2.04
N ALA A 97 3.66 14.44 0.79
CA ALA A 97 4.50 13.56 -0.04
C ALA A 97 5.86 13.31 0.61
N GLN A 98 6.50 14.35 1.11
CA GLN A 98 7.80 14.22 1.77
C GLN A 98 7.71 13.47 3.10
N GLY A 99 6.64 13.66 3.88
CA GLY A 99 6.41 12.92 5.12
C GLY A 99 6.28 11.42 4.87
N ILE A 100 5.43 11.02 3.91
CA ILE A 100 5.28 9.59 3.56
C ILE A 100 6.56 9.03 2.93
N HIS A 101 7.21 9.78 2.04
CA HIS A 101 8.48 9.36 1.43
C HIS A 101 9.55 9.08 2.50
N LYS A 102 9.67 9.96 3.49
CA LYS A 102 10.59 9.79 4.61
C LYS A 102 10.32 8.50 5.38
N LEU A 103 9.06 8.17 5.68
CA LEU A 103 8.70 6.91 6.33
C LEU A 103 9.07 5.68 5.48
N ILE A 104 8.82 5.74 4.16
CA ILE A 104 9.20 4.65 3.25
C ILE A 104 10.72 4.41 3.27
N VAL A 105 11.52 5.49 3.30
CA VAL A 105 12.99 5.42 3.35
C VAL A 105 13.48 4.95 4.72
N GLU A 106 12.96 5.51 5.81
CA GLU A 106 13.39 5.20 7.18
C GLU A 106 13.13 3.73 7.56
N HIS A 107 12.02 3.16 7.07
CA HIS A 107 11.66 1.76 7.31
C HIS A 107 12.11 0.82 6.20
N ASP A 108 12.79 1.32 5.17
CA ASP A 108 13.24 0.52 4.01
C ASP A 108 12.14 -0.41 3.47
N LEU A 109 10.92 0.12 3.36
CA LEU A 109 9.73 -0.65 3.03
C LEU A 109 9.87 -1.55 1.78
N PRO A 110 10.53 -1.12 0.67
CA PRO A 110 10.68 -1.98 -0.50
C PRO A 110 11.50 -3.24 -0.21
N ASN A 111 12.62 -3.12 0.52
CA ASN A 111 13.46 -4.26 0.88
C ASN A 111 12.80 -5.13 1.94
N MET A 112 12.16 -4.52 2.94
CA MET A 112 11.41 -5.26 3.96
C MET A 112 10.31 -6.12 3.33
N MET A 113 9.54 -5.58 2.39
CA MET A 113 8.53 -6.35 1.66
C MET A 113 9.15 -7.45 0.80
N PHE A 114 10.31 -7.22 0.17
CA PHE A 114 11.01 -8.23 -0.61
C PHE A 114 11.49 -9.38 0.28
N HIS A 115 12.17 -9.08 1.37
CA HIS A 115 12.70 -10.07 2.32
C HIS A 115 11.61 -10.91 2.99
N ALA A 116 10.41 -10.35 3.20
CA ALA A 116 9.28 -11.08 3.75
C ALA A 116 8.87 -12.31 2.91
N PHE A 117 9.16 -12.30 1.61
CA PHE A 117 8.87 -13.42 0.69
C PHE A 117 10.07 -14.32 0.41
N GLU A 118 11.27 -13.98 0.88
CA GLU A 118 12.46 -14.83 0.71
C GLU A 118 12.46 -16.03 1.66
N THR A 119 11.91 -15.87 2.86
CA THR A 119 11.83 -16.92 3.86
C THR A 119 10.42 -17.46 3.93
N LEU A 120 10.20 -18.70 3.43
CA LEU A 120 8.90 -19.34 3.51
C LEU A 120 8.61 -19.79 4.95
N PRO A 121 7.45 -19.45 5.52
CA PRO A 121 7.02 -19.92 6.82
C PRO A 121 6.92 -21.45 6.83
N LYS A 122 7.20 -22.06 7.98
CA LYS A 122 7.10 -23.51 8.15
C LYS A 122 5.64 -23.94 8.21
N MET A 123 5.22 -24.84 7.33
CA MET A 123 3.92 -25.50 7.42
C MET A 123 3.89 -26.44 8.63
N VAL A 124 2.99 -26.19 9.57
CA VAL A 124 2.78 -27.00 10.80
C VAL A 124 1.62 -27.96 10.63
N MET A 125 0.58 -27.55 9.95
CA MET A 125 -0.58 -28.37 9.61
C MET A 125 -1.10 -28.01 8.22
N PRO A 126 -1.84 -28.91 7.54
CA PRO A 126 -2.46 -28.59 6.27
C PRO A 126 -3.43 -27.41 6.36
N PRO A 127 -3.54 -26.55 5.34
CA PRO A 127 -4.47 -25.41 5.33
C PRO A 127 -5.92 -25.79 5.64
N PHE A 128 -6.35 -26.96 5.15
CA PHE A 128 -7.69 -27.49 5.42
C PHE A 128 -7.93 -27.74 6.94
N GLU A 129 -6.94 -28.29 7.63
CA GLU A 129 -7.05 -28.53 9.10
C GLU A 129 -7.13 -27.21 9.86
N ALA A 130 -6.29 -26.23 9.52
CA ALA A 130 -6.33 -24.89 10.10
C ALA A 130 -7.70 -24.24 9.90
N PHE A 131 -8.26 -24.32 8.69
CA PHE A 131 -9.59 -23.82 8.39
C PHE A 131 -10.70 -24.55 9.16
N GLN A 132 -10.61 -25.87 9.34
CA GLN A 132 -11.58 -26.62 10.15
C GLN A 132 -11.56 -26.19 11.61
N ARG A 133 -10.37 -25.92 12.18
CA ARG A 133 -10.26 -25.40 13.55
C ARG A 133 -10.87 -24.02 13.70
N GLU A 134 -10.69 -23.16 12.69
CA GLU A 134 -11.35 -21.84 12.66
C GLU A 134 -12.88 -21.98 12.66
N LEU A 135 -13.44 -22.84 11.80
CA LEU A 135 -14.89 -23.09 11.74
C LEU A 135 -15.45 -23.65 13.04
N ASN A 136 -14.65 -24.42 13.78
CA ASN A 136 -15.04 -24.99 15.09
C ASN A 136 -14.85 -23.98 16.25
N GLY A 137 -14.31 -22.78 16.00
CA GLY A 137 -14.01 -21.82 17.04
C GLY A 137 -12.78 -22.19 17.90
N GLU A 138 -11.90 -23.06 17.41
CA GLU A 138 -10.67 -23.53 18.07
C GLU A 138 -9.47 -22.59 17.79
N VAL A 139 -9.74 -21.30 17.61
CA VAL A 139 -8.76 -20.25 17.31
C VAL A 139 -8.87 -19.10 18.29
N GLU A 140 -7.81 -18.35 18.45
CA GLU A 140 -7.77 -17.14 19.27
C GLU A 140 -7.39 -15.90 18.42
N GLU A 141 -7.93 -14.75 18.75
CA GLU A 141 -7.47 -13.48 18.23
C GLU A 141 -6.24 -13.02 19.00
N VAL A 142 -5.19 -12.64 18.28
CA VAL A 142 -3.94 -12.15 18.88
C VAL A 142 -3.56 -10.81 18.30
N ARG A 143 -2.86 -9.99 19.08
CA ARG A 143 -2.27 -8.75 18.57
C ARG A 143 -1.07 -9.07 17.67
N ILE A 144 -0.77 -8.19 16.74
CA ILE A 144 0.40 -8.33 15.83
C ILE A 144 1.69 -8.55 16.63
N GLN A 145 1.87 -7.83 17.74
CA GLN A 145 3.05 -7.94 18.60
C GLN A 145 3.22 -9.35 19.23
N ASP A 146 2.12 -10.09 19.41
CA ASP A 146 2.07 -11.38 20.11
C ASP A 146 1.94 -12.57 19.13
N MET A 147 2.00 -12.33 17.80
CA MET A 147 1.72 -13.34 16.79
C MET A 147 2.88 -14.29 16.50
N GLN A 148 4.11 -13.90 16.86
CA GLN A 148 5.29 -14.71 16.55
C GLN A 148 5.20 -16.11 17.16
N ASP A 149 5.65 -17.12 16.40
CA ASP A 149 5.63 -18.55 16.75
C ASP A 149 4.22 -19.17 16.91
N LYS A 150 3.16 -18.44 16.57
CA LYS A 150 1.82 -18.97 16.50
C LYS A 150 1.52 -19.54 15.11
N VAL A 151 0.61 -20.50 15.05
CA VAL A 151 0.16 -21.08 13.77
C VAL A 151 -1.00 -20.24 13.25
N ASN A 152 -0.87 -19.76 12.03
CA ASN A 152 -1.85 -18.89 11.40
C ASN A 152 -3.10 -19.68 10.97
N ALA A 153 -4.28 -19.19 11.30
CA ALA A 153 -5.55 -19.82 10.89
C ALA A 153 -6.06 -19.28 9.54
N ASN A 154 -5.74 -18.02 9.22
CA ASN A 154 -6.20 -17.31 8.03
C ASN A 154 -5.08 -17.03 7.04
N MET A 155 -5.44 -16.76 5.78
CA MET A 155 -4.46 -16.29 4.79
C MET A 155 -4.14 -14.81 5.02
N ILE A 156 -2.85 -14.47 5.13
CA ILE A 156 -2.37 -13.08 5.15
C ILE A 156 -1.87 -12.74 3.75
N LEU A 157 -2.58 -11.82 3.10
CA LEU A 157 -2.36 -11.45 1.70
C LEU A 157 -2.14 -9.94 1.59
N PRO A 158 -0.87 -9.47 1.54
CA PRO A 158 -0.59 -8.07 1.21
C PRO A 158 -1.04 -7.73 -0.22
N TYR A 159 -1.64 -6.58 -0.40
CA TYR A 159 -2.04 -6.14 -1.74
C TYR A 159 -1.65 -4.67 -1.99
N PRO A 160 -0.70 -4.39 -2.86
CA PRO A 160 0.08 -5.31 -3.70
C PRO A 160 1.15 -6.09 -2.90
N PRO A 161 1.71 -7.22 -3.39
CA PRO A 161 1.56 -7.75 -4.75
C PRO A 161 0.35 -8.66 -4.96
N GLY A 162 -0.37 -9.08 -3.92
CA GLY A 162 -1.43 -10.07 -4.01
C GLY A 162 -0.88 -11.51 -4.04
N VAL A 163 0.25 -11.72 -3.39
CA VAL A 163 0.85 -13.03 -3.11
C VAL A 163 0.71 -13.31 -1.61
N PRO A 164 0.25 -14.49 -1.19
CA PRO A 164 0.16 -14.81 0.23
C PRO A 164 1.52 -14.68 0.93
N LEU A 165 1.55 -13.89 1.99
CA LEU A 165 2.70 -13.80 2.89
C LEU A 165 2.72 -14.98 3.85
N VAL A 166 1.55 -15.40 4.32
CA VAL A 166 1.38 -16.56 5.21
C VAL A 166 0.08 -17.28 4.84
N MET A 167 0.16 -18.58 4.70
CA MET A 167 -1.00 -19.45 4.45
C MET A 167 -1.58 -19.98 5.77
N PRO A 168 -2.85 -20.41 5.78
CA PRO A 168 -3.41 -21.13 6.93
C PRO A 168 -2.57 -22.38 7.23
N GLY A 169 -2.29 -22.62 8.53
CA GLY A 169 -1.47 -23.74 8.98
C GLY A 169 0.04 -23.49 8.98
N GLU A 170 0.49 -22.33 8.53
CA GLU A 170 1.89 -21.91 8.63
C GLU A 170 2.19 -21.18 9.94
N MET A 171 3.43 -21.33 10.42
CA MET A 171 3.92 -20.66 11.62
C MET A 171 4.36 -19.24 11.30
N LEU A 172 3.85 -18.29 12.05
CA LEU A 172 4.20 -16.88 11.92
C LEU A 172 5.62 -16.61 12.41
N THR A 173 6.44 -15.95 11.59
CA THR A 173 7.85 -15.64 11.88
C THR A 173 8.02 -14.21 12.37
N ALA A 174 9.22 -13.91 12.88
CA ALA A 174 9.61 -12.54 13.21
C ALA A 174 9.58 -11.61 11.99
N ASP A 175 9.97 -12.13 10.80
CA ASP A 175 9.97 -11.37 9.54
C ASP A 175 8.54 -11.03 9.11
N ASN A 176 7.61 -12.00 9.23
CA ASN A 176 6.18 -11.73 8.97
C ASN A 176 5.64 -10.65 9.90
N ARG A 177 6.02 -10.68 11.19
CA ARG A 177 5.61 -9.66 12.15
C ARG A 177 6.14 -8.28 11.77
N ALA A 178 7.42 -8.18 11.39
CA ALA A 178 8.04 -6.91 11.02
C ALA A 178 7.37 -6.21 9.83
N VAL A 179 6.78 -6.99 8.91
CA VAL A 179 6.04 -6.47 7.75
C VAL A 179 4.63 -6.01 8.13
N LEU A 180 4.04 -6.60 9.18
CA LEU A 180 2.65 -6.35 9.58
C LEU A 180 2.53 -5.30 10.70
N ASP A 181 3.62 -5.02 11.41
CA ASP A 181 3.71 -4.01 12.48
C ASP A 181 3.97 -2.62 11.90
#